data_65fd2f0ea0ff5653f77c6d960f4a6bbe
#
_entry.id   65fd2f0ea0ff5653f77c6d960f4a6bbe
#
_cell.length_a   1.000
_cell.length_b   1.000
_cell.length_c   1.000
_cell.angle_alpha   90.00
_cell.angle_beta   90.00
_cell.angle_gamma   90.00
#
_symmetry.space_group_name_H-M   'P 1'
#
loop_
_entity.id
_entity.type
_entity.pdbx_description
1 polymer ?
#
loop_
_entity_poly.entity_id
_entity_poly.type
_entity_poly.pdbx_seq_one_letter_code
_entity_poly.pdbx_strand_id
1 'polypeptide(L)'
;MTHHSDAVVRVMRPDEFATVRSLSLNAFDGAPAIGALLDLLRESWNWDGELSFVAELNGELVGHVLYSHAILDAPRRLVDVLLLSPIGVRKDLQRSGIGSRLIHESVTVLSRRNEPLVFLEGHPSYYPRFGFRQAAQLGFIAPSTRIPTAAFMVLPLPRYEAWMTGTLVYPDAFWRADAVGLRDK
;
A
#
# COMPACT_ATOMS: atom_id res chain seq x y z
N MET A 1 -18.13 26.14 -3.08
CA MET A 1 -18.01 24.67 -3.26
C MET A 1 -16.54 24.38 -3.53
N THR A 2 -15.78 24.00 -2.53
CA THR A 2 -14.37 23.61 -2.68
C THR A 2 -14.34 22.28 -3.43
N HIS A 3 -13.80 22.30 -4.64
CA HIS A 3 -13.56 21.08 -5.39
C HIS A 3 -12.48 20.28 -4.67
N HIS A 4 -12.83 19.15 -4.04
CA HIS A 4 -11.89 18.22 -3.41
C HIS A 4 -10.89 17.59 -4.41
N SER A 5 -11.02 17.93 -5.70
CA SER A 5 -10.08 17.58 -6.77
C SER A 5 -8.73 18.32 -6.72
N ASP A 6 -8.57 19.30 -5.82
CA ASP A 6 -7.37 20.16 -5.79
C ASP A 6 -6.29 19.67 -4.80
N ALA A 7 -6.47 18.50 -4.18
CA ALA A 7 -5.44 17.93 -3.32
C ALA A 7 -4.17 17.63 -4.13
N VAL A 8 -3.03 18.11 -3.68
CA VAL A 8 -1.71 17.83 -4.27
C VAL A 8 -1.15 16.55 -3.66
N VAL A 9 -0.73 15.61 -4.50
CA VAL A 9 -0.04 14.39 -4.05
C VAL A 9 1.47 14.60 -4.22
N ARG A 10 2.21 14.30 -3.16
CA ARG A 10 3.68 14.40 -3.12
C ARG A 10 4.27 13.38 -2.17
N VAL A 11 5.58 13.18 -2.25
CA VAL A 11 6.31 12.39 -1.27
C VAL A 11 6.20 13.05 0.11
N MET A 12 6.03 12.23 1.14
CA MET A 12 5.98 12.66 2.54
C MET A 12 7.34 13.21 2.97
N ARG A 13 7.36 14.34 3.69
CA ARG A 13 8.57 14.83 4.32
C ARG A 13 8.87 14.05 5.61
N PRO A 14 10.15 13.90 5.99
CA PRO A 14 10.52 13.13 7.19
C PRO A 14 9.91 13.66 8.50
N ASP A 15 9.68 14.96 8.61
CA ASP A 15 9.08 15.63 9.77
C ASP A 15 7.55 15.46 9.85
N GLU A 16 6.91 14.99 8.79
CA GLU A 16 5.45 14.77 8.73
C GLU A 16 4.99 13.41 9.27
N PHE A 17 5.92 12.51 9.61
CA PHE A 17 5.56 11.16 10.01
C PHE A 17 4.55 11.08 11.16
N ALA A 18 4.71 11.90 12.19
CA ALA A 18 3.79 11.90 13.34
C ALA A 18 2.37 12.30 12.91
N THR A 19 2.24 13.27 12.01
CA THR A 19 0.96 13.72 11.44
C THR A 19 0.34 12.61 10.58
N VAL A 20 1.13 11.99 9.72
CA VAL A 20 0.71 10.88 8.86
C VAL A 20 0.25 9.69 9.69
N ARG A 21 0.98 9.35 10.75
CA ARG A 21 0.59 8.27 11.68
C ARG A 21 -0.77 8.55 12.31
N SER A 22 -0.98 9.77 12.79
CA SER A 22 -2.26 10.18 13.40
C SER A 22 -3.41 10.17 12.38
N LEU A 23 -3.15 10.64 11.16
CA LEU A 23 -4.11 10.60 10.04
C LEU A 23 -4.50 9.15 9.70
N SER A 24 -3.52 8.26 9.60
CA SER A 24 -3.75 6.85 9.30
C SER A 24 -4.57 6.17 10.39
N LEU A 25 -4.24 6.39 11.68
CA LEU A 25 -5.06 5.89 12.79
C LEU A 25 -6.50 6.39 12.72
N ASN A 26 -6.72 7.68 12.44
CA ASN A 26 -8.06 8.24 12.29
C ASN A 26 -8.83 7.60 11.12
N ALA A 27 -8.17 7.38 9.98
CA ALA A 27 -8.79 6.77 8.81
C ALA A 27 -9.27 5.32 9.07
N PHE A 28 -8.65 4.61 10.02
CA PHE A 28 -8.92 3.22 10.38
C PHE A 28 -9.57 3.07 11.78
N ASP A 29 -10.37 4.03 12.21
CA ASP A 29 -11.11 3.98 13.49
C ASP A 29 -10.24 3.78 14.74
N GLY A 30 -8.98 4.23 14.68
CA GLY A 30 -8.02 4.09 15.76
C GLY A 30 -7.43 2.68 15.88
N ALA A 31 -7.53 1.84 14.84
CA ALA A 31 -7.02 0.48 14.86
C ALA A 31 -5.53 0.43 15.26
N PRO A 32 -5.17 -0.16 16.44
CA PRO A 32 -3.79 -0.15 16.93
C PRO A 32 -2.80 -0.81 15.97
N ALA A 33 -3.24 -1.82 15.21
CA ALA A 33 -2.44 -2.51 14.22
C ALA A 33 -1.85 -1.57 13.16
N ILE A 34 -2.59 -0.53 12.74
CA ILE A 34 -2.12 0.44 11.75
C ILE A 34 -0.98 1.29 12.29
N GLY A 35 -1.12 1.79 13.54
CA GLY A 35 -0.04 2.55 14.19
C GLY A 35 1.21 1.70 14.40
N ALA A 36 1.04 0.49 14.93
CA ALA A 36 2.14 -0.46 15.14
C ALA A 36 2.84 -0.83 13.82
N LEU A 37 2.07 -1.05 12.74
CA LEU A 37 2.63 -1.34 11.42
C LEU A 37 3.51 -0.19 10.91
N LEU A 38 3.03 1.05 10.98
CA LEU A 38 3.79 2.22 10.53
C LEU A 38 5.07 2.40 11.35
N ASP A 39 5.01 2.25 12.68
CA ASP A 39 6.16 2.37 13.56
C ASP A 39 7.22 1.28 13.26
N LEU A 40 6.79 0.01 13.16
CA LEU A 40 7.66 -1.13 12.86
C LEU A 40 8.28 -1.04 11.45
N LEU A 41 7.51 -0.62 10.45
CA LEU A 41 8.03 -0.44 9.09
C LEU A 41 9.10 0.65 9.07
N ARG A 42 8.86 1.79 9.71
CA ARG A 42 9.79 2.91 9.73
C ARG A 42 11.17 2.54 10.30
N GLU A 43 11.21 1.61 11.25
CA GLU A 43 12.44 1.12 11.87
C GLU A 43 13.10 -0.03 11.10
N SER A 44 12.50 -0.48 10.01
CA SER A 44 12.94 -1.63 9.23
C SER A 44 13.62 -1.24 7.92
N TRP A 45 14.39 -2.19 7.32
CA TRP A 45 14.95 -2.03 5.98
C TRP A 45 13.88 -2.00 4.86
N ASN A 46 12.63 -2.39 5.18
CA ASN A 46 11.52 -2.35 4.24
C ASN A 46 11.00 -0.93 3.99
N TRP A 47 11.41 0.03 4.81
CA TRP A 47 11.03 1.43 4.68
C TRP A 47 11.89 2.13 3.63
N ASP A 48 11.22 2.83 2.71
CA ASP A 48 11.83 3.81 1.82
C ASP A 48 10.99 5.09 1.89
N GLY A 49 11.60 6.18 2.32
CA GLY A 49 10.90 7.46 2.47
C GLY A 49 10.32 8.00 1.16
N GLU A 50 10.89 7.62 0.01
CA GLU A 50 10.38 7.98 -1.32
C GLU A 50 9.13 7.21 -1.73
N LEU A 51 8.78 6.17 -0.98
CA LEU A 51 7.60 5.31 -1.20
C LEU A 51 6.42 5.66 -0.29
N SER A 52 6.52 6.75 0.47
CA SER A 52 5.46 7.29 1.32
C SER A 52 4.90 8.56 0.69
N PHE A 53 3.63 8.55 0.32
CA PHE A 53 2.98 9.68 -0.37
C PHE A 53 1.86 10.25 0.47
N VAL A 54 1.71 11.56 0.45
CA VAL A 54 0.66 12.29 1.12
C VAL A 54 -0.19 13.06 0.13
N ALA A 55 -1.46 13.24 0.46
CA ALA A 55 -2.35 14.19 -0.21
C ALA A 55 -2.50 15.41 0.70
N GLU A 56 -2.15 16.58 0.17
CA GLU A 56 -2.25 17.86 0.83
C GLU A 56 -3.38 18.69 0.21
N LEU A 57 -4.27 19.22 1.03
CA LEU A 57 -5.38 20.09 0.63
C LEU A 57 -5.37 21.33 1.52
N ASN A 58 -5.24 22.53 0.92
CA ASN A 58 -5.19 23.81 1.63
C ASN A 58 -4.14 23.85 2.74
N GLY A 59 -2.97 23.22 2.55
CA GLY A 59 -1.88 23.17 3.52
C GLY A 59 -2.03 22.11 4.61
N GLU A 60 -3.10 21.31 4.58
CA GLU A 60 -3.34 20.21 5.53
C GLU A 60 -3.13 18.86 4.87
N LEU A 61 -2.52 17.90 5.59
CA LEU A 61 -2.44 16.51 5.15
C LEU A 61 -3.80 15.84 5.35
N VAL A 62 -4.38 15.33 4.26
CA VAL A 62 -5.73 14.76 4.24
C VAL A 62 -5.77 13.31 3.81
N GLY A 63 -4.65 12.78 3.31
CA GLY A 63 -4.54 11.39 2.92
C GLY A 63 -3.08 10.94 2.89
N HIS A 64 -2.89 9.62 2.96
CA HIS A 64 -1.59 8.98 2.95
C HIS A 64 -1.67 7.61 2.30
N VAL A 65 -0.64 7.23 1.54
CA VAL A 65 -0.39 5.86 1.07
C VAL A 65 1.08 5.53 1.24
N LEU A 66 1.34 4.34 1.78
CA LEU A 66 2.68 3.80 1.94
C LEU A 66 2.85 2.57 1.04
N TYR A 67 4.01 2.48 0.42
CA TYR A 67 4.52 1.25 -0.18
C TYR A 67 5.79 0.84 0.59
N SER A 68 5.87 -0.42 0.96
CA SER A 68 7.05 -0.98 1.62
C SER A 68 7.67 -2.06 0.74
N HIS A 69 9.00 -2.25 0.86
CA HIS A 69 9.68 -3.35 0.19
C HIS A 69 9.24 -4.69 0.76
N ALA A 70 9.04 -5.65 -0.12
CA ALA A 70 8.74 -7.05 0.17
C ALA A 70 9.51 -7.93 -0.81
N ILE A 71 9.46 -9.25 -0.62
CA ILE A 71 10.17 -10.21 -1.46
C ILE A 71 9.17 -11.15 -2.11
N LEU A 72 9.33 -11.38 -3.40
CA LEU A 72 8.69 -12.48 -4.11
C LEU A 72 9.70 -13.64 -4.22
N ASP A 73 9.37 -14.78 -3.62
CA ASP A 73 10.12 -16.03 -3.79
C ASP A 73 9.72 -16.67 -5.13
N ALA A 74 10.43 -16.25 -6.19
CA ALA A 74 10.17 -16.65 -7.55
C ALA A 74 11.10 -17.80 -8.00
N PRO A 75 10.69 -18.63 -8.99
CA PRO A 75 11.43 -19.86 -9.36
C PRO A 75 12.88 -19.67 -9.79
N ARG A 76 13.22 -18.49 -10.33
CA ARG A 76 14.59 -18.22 -10.82
C ARG A 76 15.47 -17.53 -9.79
N ARG A 77 14.92 -16.65 -8.97
CA ARG A 77 15.60 -15.87 -7.92
C ARG A 77 14.59 -15.11 -7.09
N LEU A 78 15.01 -14.60 -5.96
CA LEU A 78 14.23 -13.61 -5.21
C LEU A 78 14.07 -12.33 -6.05
N VAL A 79 12.89 -11.72 -5.97
CA VAL A 79 12.56 -10.47 -6.65
C VAL A 79 12.08 -9.46 -5.63
N ASP A 80 12.70 -8.28 -5.62
CA ASP A 80 12.24 -7.16 -4.82
C ASP A 80 10.93 -6.62 -5.41
N VAL A 81 9.91 -6.51 -4.58
CA VAL A 81 8.57 -6.07 -4.94
C VAL A 81 8.04 -5.09 -3.90
N LEU A 82 6.92 -4.46 -4.19
CA LEU A 82 6.28 -3.51 -3.28
C LEU A 82 4.98 -4.07 -2.72
N LEU A 83 4.68 -3.67 -1.49
CA LEU A 83 3.42 -3.95 -0.80
C LEU A 83 2.77 -2.62 -0.41
N LEU A 84 1.57 -2.34 -0.95
CA LEU A 84 0.76 -1.18 -0.61
C LEU A 84 0.03 -1.44 0.70
N SER A 85 0.42 -0.77 1.76
CA SER A 85 -0.29 -0.75 3.05
C SER A 85 0.41 0.18 4.05
N PRO A 86 -0.33 1.03 4.75
CA PRO A 86 -1.75 1.34 4.58
C PRO A 86 -2.01 2.42 3.51
N ILE A 87 -3.27 2.56 3.13
CA ILE A 87 -3.79 3.76 2.48
C ILE A 87 -4.96 4.28 3.29
N GLY A 88 -4.93 5.57 3.63
CA GLY A 88 -5.97 6.22 4.43
C GLY A 88 -6.28 7.62 3.93
N VAL A 89 -7.53 8.03 4.07
CA VAL A 89 -8.02 9.40 3.83
C VAL A 89 -8.81 9.84 5.05
N ARG A 90 -8.63 11.09 5.46
CA ARG A 90 -9.37 11.70 6.56
C ARG A 90 -10.87 11.45 6.39
N LYS A 91 -11.56 11.03 7.46
CA LYS A 91 -12.93 10.48 7.40
C LYS A 91 -13.94 11.41 6.73
N ASP A 92 -13.87 12.70 7.04
CA ASP A 92 -14.75 13.73 6.47
C ASP A 92 -14.53 13.96 4.97
N LEU A 93 -13.39 13.51 4.43
CA LEU A 93 -12.99 13.64 3.03
C LEU A 93 -12.97 12.29 2.28
N GLN A 94 -13.41 11.21 2.91
CA GLN A 94 -13.55 9.94 2.22
C GLN A 94 -14.61 10.02 1.10
N ARG A 95 -14.45 9.19 0.06
CA ARG A 95 -15.33 9.18 -1.13
C ARG A 95 -15.30 10.48 -1.96
N SER A 96 -14.36 11.37 -1.72
CA SER A 96 -14.15 12.62 -2.48
C SER A 96 -13.15 12.48 -3.65
N GLY A 97 -12.60 11.26 -3.88
CA GLY A 97 -11.61 11.01 -4.94
C GLY A 97 -10.14 11.09 -4.48
N ILE A 98 -9.85 11.55 -3.27
CA ILE A 98 -8.47 11.71 -2.75
C ILE A 98 -7.71 10.38 -2.74
N GLY A 99 -8.33 9.28 -2.28
CA GLY A 99 -7.70 7.96 -2.29
C GLY A 99 -7.38 7.46 -3.70
N SER A 100 -8.25 7.73 -4.67
CA SER A 100 -7.99 7.41 -6.08
C SER A 100 -6.82 8.20 -6.63
N ARG A 101 -6.73 9.47 -6.29
CA ARG A 101 -5.63 10.34 -6.70
C ARG A 101 -4.29 9.90 -6.10
N LEU A 102 -4.27 9.55 -4.80
CA LEU A 102 -3.09 8.98 -4.16
C LEU A 102 -2.56 7.77 -4.92
N ILE A 103 -3.44 6.83 -5.30
CA ILE A 103 -3.03 5.64 -6.05
C ILE A 103 -2.52 6.01 -7.45
N HIS A 104 -3.24 6.84 -8.20
CA HIS A 104 -2.84 7.21 -9.57
C HIS A 104 -1.48 7.92 -9.62
N GLU A 105 -1.30 8.94 -8.77
CA GLU A 105 -0.07 9.73 -8.76
C GLU A 105 1.12 8.89 -8.27
N SER A 106 0.95 8.11 -7.19
CA SER A 106 2.01 7.25 -6.70
C SER A 106 2.38 6.15 -7.68
N VAL A 107 1.42 5.45 -8.31
CA VAL A 107 1.68 4.43 -9.34
C VAL A 107 2.42 5.03 -10.53
N THR A 108 2.15 6.28 -10.90
CA THR A 108 2.91 6.99 -11.95
C THR A 108 4.39 7.11 -11.58
N VAL A 109 4.70 7.41 -10.31
CA VAL A 109 6.08 7.43 -9.82
C VAL A 109 6.68 6.02 -9.80
N LEU A 110 5.95 5.04 -9.24
CA LEU A 110 6.40 3.65 -9.15
C LEU A 110 6.71 3.03 -10.52
N SER A 111 5.98 3.42 -11.58
CA SER A 111 6.20 2.90 -12.94
C SER A 111 7.58 3.24 -13.52
N ARG A 112 8.29 4.19 -12.92
CA ARG A 112 9.65 4.59 -13.33
C ARG A 112 10.74 3.91 -12.51
N ARG A 113 10.36 3.18 -11.46
CA ARG A 113 11.27 2.45 -10.56
C ARG A 113 11.62 1.07 -11.12
N ASN A 114 12.46 0.33 -10.40
CA ASN A 114 12.91 -0.99 -10.83
C ASN A 114 12.02 -2.13 -10.31
N GLU A 115 11.21 -1.89 -9.31
CA GLU A 115 10.33 -2.90 -8.74
C GLU A 115 9.25 -3.29 -9.78
N PRO A 116 9.09 -4.60 -10.05
CA PRO A 116 8.22 -5.06 -11.14
C PRO A 116 6.74 -5.21 -10.74
N LEU A 117 6.43 -5.22 -9.44
CA LEU A 117 5.13 -5.61 -8.92
C LEU A 117 4.77 -4.82 -7.68
N VAL A 118 3.49 -4.46 -7.56
CA VAL A 118 2.88 -3.95 -6.32
C VAL A 118 1.80 -4.91 -5.88
N PHE A 119 1.88 -5.42 -4.66
CA PHE A 119 0.85 -6.26 -4.05
C PHE A 119 0.04 -5.48 -3.03
N LEU A 120 -1.16 -5.96 -2.73
CA LEU A 120 -1.99 -5.47 -1.63
C LEU A 120 -3.01 -6.52 -1.17
N GLU A 121 -3.52 -6.30 0.04
CA GLU A 121 -4.78 -6.87 0.52
C GLU A 121 -5.84 -5.77 0.54
N GLY A 122 -6.94 -5.95 -0.20
CA GLY A 122 -7.94 -4.89 -0.27
C GLY A 122 -9.28 -5.32 -0.84
N HIS A 123 -10.20 -4.37 -0.87
CA HIS A 123 -11.58 -4.64 -1.31
C HIS A 123 -11.62 -4.96 -2.81
N PRO A 124 -12.16 -6.11 -3.23
CA PRO A 124 -12.07 -6.60 -4.61
C PRO A 124 -12.81 -5.72 -5.64
N SER A 125 -13.71 -4.85 -5.24
CA SER A 125 -14.38 -3.92 -6.16
C SER A 125 -13.70 -2.55 -6.27
N TYR A 126 -12.70 -2.24 -5.42
CA TYR A 126 -12.08 -0.92 -5.41
C TYR A 126 -10.82 -0.85 -6.28
N TYR A 127 -9.89 -1.78 -6.11
CA TYR A 127 -8.57 -1.72 -6.73
C TYR A 127 -8.49 -2.08 -8.22
N PRO A 128 -9.41 -2.87 -8.81
CA PRO A 128 -9.36 -3.17 -10.25
C PRO A 128 -9.41 -1.95 -11.17
N ARG A 129 -10.04 -0.85 -10.73
CA ARG A 129 -10.07 0.42 -11.48
C ARG A 129 -8.70 1.07 -11.69
N PHE A 130 -7.69 0.65 -10.91
CA PHE A 130 -6.31 1.11 -10.99
C PHE A 130 -5.39 0.10 -11.68
N GLY A 131 -5.95 -0.97 -12.26
CA GLY A 131 -5.20 -2.01 -12.96
C GLY A 131 -4.77 -3.20 -12.08
N PHE A 132 -5.10 -3.20 -10.79
CA PHE A 132 -4.86 -4.36 -9.94
C PHE A 132 -5.74 -5.55 -10.36
N ARG A 133 -5.16 -6.75 -10.28
CA ARG A 133 -5.81 -8.02 -10.60
C ARG A 133 -5.70 -8.97 -9.43
N GLN A 134 -6.56 -9.99 -9.39
CA GLN A 134 -6.39 -11.08 -8.42
C GLN A 134 -5.04 -11.76 -8.64
N ALA A 135 -4.21 -11.79 -7.61
CA ALA A 135 -2.83 -12.25 -7.70
C ALA A 135 -2.73 -13.73 -8.09
N ALA A 136 -3.66 -14.57 -7.61
CA ALA A 136 -3.72 -16.00 -7.94
C ALA A 136 -3.87 -16.26 -9.45
N GLN A 137 -4.56 -15.39 -10.20
CA GLN A 137 -4.73 -15.53 -11.65
C GLN A 137 -3.41 -15.35 -12.44
N LEU A 138 -2.41 -14.72 -11.82
CA LEU A 138 -1.08 -14.51 -12.39
C LEU A 138 -0.01 -15.43 -11.79
N GLY A 139 -0.43 -16.44 -11.01
CA GLY A 139 0.48 -17.44 -10.43
C GLY A 139 1.16 -17.01 -9.14
N PHE A 140 0.62 -15.99 -8.44
CA PHE A 140 1.13 -15.55 -7.14
C PHE A 140 0.40 -16.24 -5.99
N ILE A 141 1.15 -16.59 -4.96
CA ILE A 141 0.68 -17.26 -3.75
C ILE A 141 0.76 -16.27 -2.60
N ALA A 142 -0.34 -16.13 -1.88
CA ALA A 142 -0.42 -15.26 -0.70
C ALA A 142 0.45 -15.80 0.45
N PRO A 143 1.02 -14.93 1.30
CA PRO A 143 1.88 -15.34 2.42
C PRO A 143 1.10 -16.05 3.54
N SER A 144 -0.23 -16.00 3.53
CA SER A 144 -1.09 -16.65 4.52
C SER A 144 -2.41 -17.09 3.91
N THR A 145 -2.90 -18.25 4.34
CA THR A 145 -4.26 -18.74 4.00
C THR A 145 -5.38 -17.90 4.62
N ARG A 146 -5.05 -17.03 5.59
CA ARG A 146 -5.98 -16.07 6.19
C ARG A 146 -6.33 -14.89 5.26
N ILE A 147 -5.59 -14.72 4.17
CA ILE A 147 -5.86 -13.68 3.17
C ILE A 147 -6.89 -14.23 2.18
N PRO A 148 -8.10 -13.66 2.09
CA PRO A 148 -9.08 -14.08 1.10
C PRO A 148 -8.53 -13.93 -0.31
N THR A 149 -8.67 -14.96 -1.15
CA THR A 149 -8.12 -14.96 -2.53
C THR A 149 -8.57 -13.74 -3.35
N ALA A 150 -9.83 -13.32 -3.19
CA ALA A 150 -10.34 -12.14 -3.89
C ALA A 150 -9.73 -10.82 -3.41
N ALA A 151 -9.23 -10.77 -2.17
CA ALA A 151 -8.62 -9.58 -1.58
C ALA A 151 -7.12 -9.47 -1.89
N PHE A 152 -6.45 -10.58 -2.22
CA PHE A 152 -5.04 -10.59 -2.58
C PHE A 152 -4.86 -10.17 -4.03
N MET A 153 -4.32 -8.99 -4.24
CA MET A 153 -4.24 -8.37 -5.56
C MET A 153 -2.81 -7.94 -5.89
N VAL A 154 -2.54 -7.84 -7.19
CA VAL A 154 -1.25 -7.42 -7.73
C VAL A 154 -1.44 -6.46 -8.91
N LEU A 155 -0.56 -5.47 -8.99
CA LEU A 155 -0.39 -4.57 -10.14
C LEU A 155 0.98 -4.84 -10.77
N PRO A 156 1.04 -5.41 -11.99
CA PRO A 156 2.27 -5.49 -12.75
C PRO A 156 2.72 -4.08 -13.17
N LEU A 157 4.00 -3.77 -12.93
CA LEU A 157 4.67 -2.55 -13.38
C LEU A 157 5.51 -2.83 -14.65
N PRO A 158 6.09 -1.81 -15.33
CA PRO A 158 6.79 -2.00 -16.62
C PRO A 158 7.95 -3.00 -16.61
N ARG A 159 8.54 -3.29 -15.44
CA ARG A 159 9.66 -4.26 -15.30
C ARG A 159 9.19 -5.70 -15.03
N TYR A 160 7.87 -5.95 -14.99
CA TYR A 160 7.35 -7.29 -14.79
C TYR A 160 7.64 -8.20 -15.98
N GLU A 161 8.06 -9.42 -15.69
CA GLU A 161 8.25 -10.51 -16.65
C GLU A 161 7.45 -11.74 -16.20
N ALA A 162 6.91 -12.52 -17.14
CA ALA A 162 5.98 -13.62 -16.87
C ALA A 162 6.55 -14.76 -16.00
N TRP A 163 7.89 -14.89 -15.89
CA TRP A 163 8.52 -15.87 -15.01
C TRP A 163 8.47 -15.46 -13.52
N MET A 164 8.20 -14.18 -13.24
CA MET A 164 8.12 -13.64 -11.88
C MET A 164 6.77 -14.06 -11.25
N THR A 165 6.68 -15.31 -10.85
CA THR A 165 5.55 -15.92 -10.14
C THR A 165 6.04 -16.52 -8.84
N GLY A 166 5.16 -16.98 -7.94
CA GLY A 166 5.56 -17.65 -6.70
C GLY A 166 4.95 -17.04 -5.45
N THR A 167 5.60 -17.27 -4.31
CA THR A 167 5.06 -16.87 -3.00
C THR A 167 5.53 -15.48 -2.60
N LEU A 168 4.60 -14.62 -2.24
CA LEU A 168 4.92 -13.33 -1.65
C LEU A 168 5.35 -13.50 -0.19
N VAL A 169 6.47 -12.91 0.17
CA VAL A 169 7.01 -12.90 1.55
C VAL A 169 6.83 -11.51 2.13
N TYR A 170 5.95 -11.41 3.12
CA TYR A 170 5.68 -10.14 3.80
C TYR A 170 6.79 -9.75 4.77
N PRO A 171 7.06 -8.44 4.93
CA PRO A 171 7.90 -7.93 5.99
C PRO A 171 7.46 -8.40 7.37
N ASP A 172 8.42 -8.68 8.27
CA ASP A 172 8.17 -9.07 9.66
C ASP A 172 7.22 -8.10 10.40
N ALA A 173 7.31 -6.82 10.06
CA ALA A 173 6.46 -5.77 10.61
C ALA A 173 4.96 -6.07 10.49
N PHE A 174 4.52 -6.65 9.37
CA PHE A 174 3.12 -7.00 9.14
C PHE A 174 2.64 -8.10 10.08
N TRP A 175 3.50 -9.09 10.34
CA TRP A 175 3.18 -10.20 11.26
C TRP A 175 3.12 -9.73 12.71
N ARG A 176 4.08 -8.91 13.12
CA ARG A 176 4.15 -8.33 14.49
C ARG A 176 3.01 -7.36 14.77
N ALA A 177 2.59 -6.60 13.77
CA ALA A 177 1.45 -5.68 13.89
C ALA A 177 0.10 -6.39 13.79
N ASP A 178 0.07 -7.72 13.54
CA ASP A 178 -1.15 -8.49 13.26
C ASP A 178 -1.97 -7.92 12.08
N ALA A 179 -1.25 -7.49 11.04
CA ALA A 179 -1.79 -6.84 9.85
C ALA A 179 -1.77 -7.76 8.61
N VAL A 180 -1.88 -9.09 8.79
CA VAL A 180 -1.89 -10.09 7.72
C VAL A 180 -3.19 -10.86 7.73
N GLY A 181 -4.00 -10.69 6.69
CA GLY A 181 -5.27 -11.40 6.52
C GLY A 181 -6.28 -11.17 7.65
N LEU A 182 -7.29 -12.02 7.70
CA LEU A 182 -8.34 -11.99 8.72
C LEU A 182 -8.07 -13.02 9.80
N ARG A 183 -8.34 -12.68 11.07
CA ARG A 183 -8.39 -13.65 12.16
C ARG A 183 -9.83 -13.98 12.51
N ASP A 184 -10.08 -15.20 12.94
CA ASP A 184 -11.35 -15.58 13.56
C ASP A 184 -11.56 -14.77 14.82
N LYS A 185 -12.78 -14.25 15.00
CA LYS A 185 -13.19 -13.48 16.18
C LYS A 185 -13.65 -14.41 17.28
#